data_4fcaf50defe38859e4f6c5f23295ff39
#
_entry.id   4fcaf50defe38859e4f6c5f23295ff39
#
_cell.length_a   1.000
_cell.length_b   1.000
_cell.length_c   1.000
_cell.angle_alpha   90.00
_cell.angle_beta   90.00
_cell.angle_gamma   90.00
#
_symmetry.space_group_name_H-M   'P 1'
#
loop_
_entity.id
_entity.type
_entity.pdbx_description
1 polymer ?
#
loop_
_entity_poly.entity_id
_entity_poly.type
_entity_poly.pdbx_seq_one_letter_code
_entity_poly.pdbx_strand_id
1 'polypeptide(L)'
;MGIFDWVVFEDGVDVTVPELEVDVRDVTWQSKSIGRPEMRNYKITRQGRLFKQQVRHESVPPEERPHYDDELEGFESDLDEMCGAMRTVPEGWVDTHHHGIVEIHGTVDEEYISLEARFTDGTLVDLSLEYRQEV
;
A
#
# COMPACT_ATOMS: atom_id res chain seq x y z
N MET A 1 -4.92 0.79 15.85
CA MET A 1 -4.52 1.08 14.47
C MET A 1 -3.54 0.01 13.99
N GLY A 2 -3.86 -0.66 12.92
CA GLY A 2 -3.02 -1.74 12.41
C GLY A 2 -2.07 -1.26 11.32
N ILE A 3 -1.04 -2.06 11.05
CA ILE A 3 -0.17 -1.88 9.90
C ILE A 3 -0.87 -2.49 8.70
N PHE A 4 -0.84 -1.80 7.57
CA PHE A 4 -1.46 -2.26 6.32
C PHE A 4 -0.60 -1.85 5.13
N ASP A 5 -0.87 -2.48 3.98
CA ASP A 5 -0.25 -2.13 2.72
C ASP A 5 -1.25 -1.35 1.85
N TRP A 6 -0.73 -0.58 0.91
CA TRP A 6 -1.54 0.18 -0.04
C TRP A 6 -1.59 -0.58 -1.36
N VAL A 7 -2.76 -0.61 -1.98
CA VAL A 7 -2.96 -1.24 -3.29
C VAL A 7 -3.68 -0.27 -4.21
N VAL A 8 -3.12 -0.04 -5.39
CA VAL A 8 -3.74 0.78 -6.43
C VAL A 8 -3.83 -0.01 -7.73
N PHE A 9 -4.84 0.30 -8.53
CA PHE A 9 -4.99 -0.27 -9.87
C PHE A 9 -4.42 0.72 -10.90
N GLU A 10 -3.59 0.24 -11.79
CA GLU A 10 -3.12 1.06 -12.92
C GLU A 10 -4.26 1.41 -13.86
N ASP A 11 -4.15 2.56 -14.52
CA ASP A 11 -5.08 2.90 -15.59
C ASP A 11 -5.01 1.84 -16.69
N GLY A 12 -6.16 1.46 -17.20
CA GLY A 12 -6.25 0.45 -18.25
C GLY A 12 -6.40 -0.98 -17.77
N VAL A 13 -6.40 -1.22 -16.44
CA VAL A 13 -6.77 -2.53 -15.91
C VAL A 13 -8.22 -2.81 -16.26
N ASP A 14 -8.47 -3.95 -16.92
CA ASP A 14 -9.81 -4.32 -17.36
C ASP A 14 -10.55 -5.07 -16.25
N VAL A 15 -10.98 -4.33 -15.23
CA VAL A 15 -11.75 -4.86 -14.12
C VAL A 15 -12.89 -3.92 -13.76
N THR A 16 -14.05 -4.48 -13.45
CA THR A 16 -15.19 -3.73 -12.95
C THR A 16 -15.87 -4.53 -11.85
N VAL A 17 -16.44 -3.81 -10.89
CA VAL A 17 -17.31 -4.39 -9.87
C VAL A 17 -18.68 -3.75 -10.08
N PRO A 18 -19.62 -4.47 -10.72
CA PRO A 18 -20.90 -3.86 -11.13
C PRO A 18 -21.71 -3.27 -9.99
N GLU A 19 -21.52 -3.78 -8.77
CA GLU A 19 -22.23 -3.30 -7.58
C GLU A 19 -21.76 -1.93 -7.11
N LEU A 20 -20.60 -1.48 -7.57
CA LEU A 20 -20.01 -0.20 -7.18
C LEU A 20 -20.32 0.88 -8.21
N GLU A 21 -20.61 2.09 -7.73
CA GLU A 21 -20.81 3.26 -8.57
C GLU A 21 -19.49 3.95 -8.93
N VAL A 22 -18.42 3.62 -8.21
CA VAL A 22 -17.10 4.20 -8.41
C VAL A 22 -16.20 3.23 -9.18
N ASP A 23 -15.23 3.80 -9.89
CA ASP A 23 -14.21 3.00 -10.56
C ASP A 23 -13.16 2.60 -9.53
N VAL A 24 -12.89 1.30 -9.43
CA VAL A 24 -11.89 0.78 -8.48
C VAL A 24 -10.50 1.36 -8.73
N ARG A 25 -10.22 1.82 -9.96
CA ARG A 25 -8.93 2.42 -10.33
C ARG A 25 -8.75 3.83 -9.76
N ASP A 26 -9.83 4.48 -9.33
CA ASP A 26 -9.79 5.81 -8.76
C ASP A 26 -9.62 5.81 -7.24
N VAL A 27 -9.49 4.64 -6.63
CA VAL A 27 -9.42 4.48 -5.18
C VAL A 27 -8.07 3.91 -4.79
N THR A 28 -7.50 4.44 -3.70
CA THR A 28 -6.33 3.82 -3.07
C THR A 28 -6.84 2.85 -2.01
N TRP A 29 -6.62 1.57 -2.25
CA TRP A 29 -7.10 0.51 -1.38
C TRP A 29 -6.06 0.16 -0.32
N GLN A 30 -6.51 -0.47 0.75
CA GLN A 30 -5.66 -0.98 1.82
C GLN A 30 -5.78 -2.50 1.86
N SER A 31 -4.71 -3.18 2.26
CA SER A 31 -4.73 -4.64 2.40
C SER A 31 -3.87 -5.06 3.60
N LYS A 32 -4.29 -6.14 4.26
CA LYS A 32 -3.52 -6.79 5.31
C LYS A 32 -3.28 -8.26 4.99
N SER A 33 -3.69 -8.70 3.79
CA SER A 33 -3.69 -10.12 3.43
C SER A 33 -2.59 -10.51 2.46
N ILE A 34 -1.74 -9.57 2.03
CA ILE A 34 -0.61 -9.86 1.16
C ILE A 34 0.60 -10.15 2.03
N GLY A 35 0.74 -11.43 2.42
CA GLY A 35 1.78 -11.82 3.34
C GLY A 35 1.71 -11.04 4.65
N ARG A 36 2.85 -10.66 5.19
CA ARG A 36 2.94 -9.83 6.40
C ARG A 36 2.88 -8.35 6.02
N PRO A 37 1.91 -7.57 6.55
CA PRO A 37 1.84 -6.14 6.24
C PRO A 37 3.10 -5.39 6.66
N GLU A 38 3.62 -4.55 5.77
CA GLU A 38 4.86 -3.81 6.00
C GLU A 38 4.75 -2.33 5.62
N MET A 39 3.53 -1.83 5.44
CA MET A 39 3.29 -0.46 4.96
C MET A 39 3.95 -0.21 3.61
N ARG A 40 3.85 -1.19 2.70
CA ARG A 40 4.41 -1.10 1.35
C ARG A 40 3.34 -0.72 0.35
N ASN A 41 3.78 -0.19 -0.78
CA ASN A 41 2.91 0.10 -1.90
C ASN A 41 2.90 -1.08 -2.87
N TYR A 42 1.70 -1.47 -3.29
CA TYR A 42 1.47 -2.46 -4.32
C TYR A 42 0.66 -1.83 -5.43
N LYS A 43 0.82 -2.34 -6.64
CA LYS A 43 -0.05 -1.95 -7.74
C LYS A 43 -0.46 -3.19 -8.53
N ILE A 44 -1.67 -3.13 -9.08
CA ILE A 44 -2.14 -4.14 -10.03
C ILE A 44 -1.98 -3.51 -11.41
N THR A 45 -1.11 -4.10 -12.22
CA THR A 45 -0.73 -3.54 -13.51
C THR A 45 -1.83 -3.75 -14.54
N ARG A 46 -1.70 -3.06 -15.69
CA ARG A 46 -2.62 -3.20 -16.81
C ARG A 46 -2.81 -4.66 -17.25
N GLN A 47 -1.77 -5.48 -17.09
CA GLN A 47 -1.82 -6.90 -17.42
C GLN A 47 -2.41 -7.75 -16.28
N GLY A 48 -2.85 -7.14 -15.18
CA GLY A 48 -3.42 -7.87 -14.06
C GLY A 48 -2.39 -8.48 -13.12
N ARG A 49 -1.16 -7.98 -13.13
CA ARG A 49 -0.09 -8.50 -12.26
C ARG A 49 0.02 -7.65 -11.00
N LEU A 50 0.19 -8.31 -9.86
CA LEU A 50 0.41 -7.63 -8.58
C LEU A 50 1.90 -7.35 -8.39
N PHE A 51 2.28 -6.08 -8.44
CA PHE A 51 3.65 -5.64 -8.25
C PHE A 51 3.82 -5.00 -6.89
N LYS A 52 4.96 -5.28 -6.27
CA LYS A 52 5.35 -4.68 -4.98
C LYS A 52 6.44 -3.65 -5.23
N GLN A 53 6.29 -2.46 -4.64
CA GLN A 53 7.33 -1.45 -4.70
C GLN A 53 8.54 -1.88 -3.88
N GLN A 54 9.71 -1.89 -4.50
CA GLN A 54 10.96 -2.11 -3.80
C GLN A 54 11.41 -0.81 -3.18
N VAL A 55 11.96 -0.89 -1.99
CA VAL A 55 12.46 0.26 -1.27
C VAL A 55 13.81 -0.09 -0.65
N ARG A 56 14.62 0.94 -0.43
CA ARG A 56 15.79 0.81 0.41
C ARG A 56 15.70 1.84 1.52
N HIS A 57 16.41 1.58 2.58
CA HIS A 57 16.54 2.51 3.68
C HIS A 57 17.93 3.13 3.62
N GLU A 58 18.01 4.46 3.74
CA GLU A 58 19.28 5.13 3.79
C GLU A 58 19.35 6.04 5.01
N SER A 59 20.57 6.22 5.52
CA SER A 59 20.81 7.10 6.66
C SER A 59 20.63 8.55 6.24
N VAL A 60 19.87 9.30 7.01
CA VAL A 60 19.69 10.73 6.80
C VAL A 60 20.80 11.46 7.55
N PRO A 61 21.60 12.34 6.88
CA PRO A 61 22.57 13.17 7.59
C PRO A 61 21.88 13.99 8.69
N PRO A 62 22.53 14.20 9.84
CA PRO A 62 21.90 14.91 10.96
C PRO A 62 21.27 16.24 10.58
N GLU A 63 21.90 17.01 9.74
CA GLU A 63 21.44 18.34 9.32
C GLU A 63 20.18 18.30 8.42
N GLU A 64 19.85 17.14 7.86
CA GLU A 64 18.67 16.96 7.02
C GLU A 64 17.50 16.30 7.75
N ARG A 65 17.69 15.92 9.02
CA ARG A 65 16.63 15.26 9.79
C ARG A 65 15.55 16.25 10.19
N PRO A 66 14.25 15.83 10.19
CA PRO A 66 13.14 16.73 10.46
C PRO A 66 13.21 17.46 11.79
N HIS A 67 13.83 16.86 12.80
CA HIS A 67 13.90 17.39 14.15
C HIS A 67 15.33 17.75 14.56
N TYR A 68 16.23 17.88 13.58
CA TYR A 68 17.62 18.16 13.88
C TYR A 68 17.79 19.56 14.48
N ASP A 69 18.51 19.62 15.60
CA ASP A 69 18.98 20.85 16.22
C ASP A 69 20.32 20.51 16.88
N ASP A 70 21.38 21.23 16.48
CA ASP A 70 22.72 20.98 17.00
C ASP A 70 22.89 21.36 18.46
N GLU A 71 21.91 22.02 19.05
CA GLU A 71 21.85 22.33 20.47
C GLU A 71 21.17 21.24 21.31
N LEU A 72 20.58 20.22 20.67
CA LEU A 72 19.92 19.11 21.36
C LEU A 72 20.95 18.21 22.05
N GLU A 73 20.63 17.79 23.24
CA GLU A 73 21.48 16.89 24.04
C GLU A 73 20.60 15.80 24.71
N GLY A 74 21.21 14.65 24.99
CA GLY A 74 20.58 13.57 25.74
C GLY A 74 19.33 13.01 25.08
N PHE A 75 18.21 12.96 25.83
CA PHE A 75 16.96 12.38 25.35
C PHE A 75 16.43 13.05 24.06
N GLU A 76 16.58 14.35 23.94
CA GLU A 76 16.12 15.08 22.76
C GLU A 76 16.91 14.70 21.52
N SER A 77 18.20 14.47 21.65
CA SER A 77 19.05 13.99 20.55
C SER A 77 18.69 12.56 20.16
N ASP A 78 18.43 11.68 21.14
CA ASP A 78 18.00 10.32 20.88
C ASP A 78 16.66 10.27 20.17
N LEU A 79 15.74 11.16 20.55
CA LEU A 79 14.42 11.27 19.90
C LEU A 79 14.57 11.71 18.43
N ASP A 80 15.48 12.66 18.15
CA ASP A 80 15.78 13.09 16.79
C ASP A 80 16.27 11.93 15.94
N GLU A 81 17.19 11.12 16.46
CA GLU A 81 17.71 9.95 15.76
C GLU A 81 16.60 8.94 15.47
N MET A 82 15.69 8.73 16.42
CA MET A 82 14.56 7.80 16.24
C MET A 82 13.57 8.28 15.17
N CYS A 83 13.35 9.59 15.09
CA CYS A 83 12.29 10.16 14.23
C CYS A 83 12.77 10.52 12.83
N GLY A 84 14.07 10.67 12.60
CA GLY A 84 14.57 11.17 11.33
C GLY A 84 15.85 10.52 10.83
N ALA A 85 16.34 9.48 11.53
CA ALA A 85 17.63 8.89 11.22
C ALA A 85 17.67 8.12 9.89
N MET A 86 16.53 7.58 9.46
CA MET A 86 16.44 6.74 8.27
C MET A 86 15.32 7.25 7.38
N ARG A 87 15.53 7.16 6.08
CA ARG A 87 14.46 7.42 5.12
C ARG A 87 14.32 6.26 4.15
N THR A 88 13.11 6.11 3.63
CA THR A 88 12.77 5.07 2.67
C THR A 88 12.83 5.64 1.27
N VAL A 89 13.59 5.01 0.38
CA VAL A 89 13.77 5.46 -1.00
C VAL A 89 13.21 4.40 -1.94
N PRO A 90 12.26 4.75 -2.82
CA PRO A 90 11.73 3.79 -3.80
C PRO A 90 12.82 3.37 -4.79
N GLU A 91 12.83 2.08 -5.15
CA GLU A 91 13.80 1.51 -6.09
C GLU A 91 13.16 0.80 -7.28
N GLY A 92 11.87 0.96 -7.49
CA GLY A 92 11.17 0.33 -8.58
C GLY A 92 10.17 -0.72 -8.11
N TRP A 93 9.72 -1.55 -9.02
CA TRP A 93 8.63 -2.49 -8.79
C TRP A 93 9.04 -3.90 -9.20
N VAL A 94 8.56 -4.89 -8.47
CA VAL A 94 8.82 -6.29 -8.75
C VAL A 94 7.51 -7.07 -8.75
N ASP A 95 7.37 -8.00 -9.70
CA ASP A 95 6.21 -8.89 -9.77
C ASP A 95 6.25 -9.87 -8.60
N THR A 96 5.16 -9.91 -7.83
CA THR A 96 5.08 -10.80 -6.67
C THR A 96 4.78 -12.25 -7.04
N HIS A 97 4.31 -12.51 -8.26
CA HIS A 97 3.83 -13.82 -8.69
C HIS A 97 2.77 -14.40 -7.74
N HIS A 98 1.94 -13.53 -7.19
CA HIS A 98 0.96 -13.90 -6.17
C HIS A 98 -0.05 -14.92 -6.72
N HIS A 99 -0.35 -15.93 -5.90
CA HIS A 99 -1.40 -16.90 -6.17
C HIS A 99 -2.31 -16.96 -4.96
N GLY A 100 -3.60 -16.78 -5.16
CA GLY A 100 -4.58 -16.80 -4.09
C GLY A 100 -5.40 -15.51 -4.04
N ILE A 101 -6.09 -15.30 -2.94
CA ILE A 101 -7.00 -14.17 -2.75
C ILE A 101 -6.31 -13.07 -1.97
N VAL A 102 -6.44 -11.85 -2.46
CA VAL A 102 -6.03 -10.63 -1.75
C VAL A 102 -7.30 -9.88 -1.38
N GLU A 103 -7.49 -9.63 -0.10
CA GLU A 103 -8.59 -8.79 0.39
C GLU A 103 -8.12 -7.34 0.38
N ILE A 104 -8.87 -6.48 -0.27
CA ILE A 104 -8.62 -5.04 -0.29
C ILE A 104 -9.85 -4.32 0.23
N HIS A 105 -9.62 -3.22 0.94
CA HIS A 105 -10.71 -2.45 1.52
C HIS A 105 -10.41 -0.95 1.46
N GLY A 106 -11.46 -0.17 1.53
CA GLY A 106 -11.36 1.29 1.52
C GLY A 106 -12.68 1.92 1.88
N THR A 107 -12.65 3.23 2.14
CA THR A 107 -13.84 4.03 2.38
C THR A 107 -14.04 4.96 1.18
N VAL A 108 -15.20 4.86 0.54
CA VAL A 108 -15.55 5.63 -0.65
C VAL A 108 -16.96 6.18 -0.47
N ASP A 109 -17.13 7.50 -0.59
CA ASP A 109 -18.44 8.15 -0.46
C ASP A 109 -19.20 7.73 0.79
N GLU A 110 -18.51 7.69 1.93
CA GLU A 110 -19.06 7.33 3.24
C GLU A 110 -19.48 5.87 3.35
N GLU A 111 -18.98 5.02 2.46
CA GLU A 111 -19.19 3.57 2.55
C GLU A 111 -17.86 2.86 2.76
N TYR A 112 -17.84 1.89 3.65
CA TYR A 112 -16.74 0.95 3.78
C TYR A 112 -16.96 -0.19 2.79
N ILE A 113 -15.97 -0.44 1.95
CA ILE A 113 -16.07 -1.43 0.89
C ILE A 113 -14.90 -2.40 1.03
N SER A 114 -15.18 -3.70 0.99
CA SER A 114 -14.17 -4.76 0.97
C SER A 114 -14.36 -5.59 -0.28
N LEU A 115 -13.26 -5.83 -0.99
CA LEU A 115 -13.25 -6.60 -2.24
C LEU A 115 -12.30 -7.78 -2.10
N GLU A 116 -12.59 -8.84 -2.85
CA GLU A 116 -11.69 -9.97 -3.02
C GLU A 116 -11.11 -9.94 -4.42
N ALA A 117 -9.78 -9.87 -4.52
CA ALA A 117 -9.05 -9.99 -5.76
C ALA A 117 -8.42 -11.37 -5.84
N ARG A 118 -8.81 -12.17 -6.82
CA ARG A 118 -8.29 -13.52 -6.98
C ARG A 118 -7.20 -13.52 -8.04
N PHE A 119 -6.04 -14.04 -7.68
CA PHE A 119 -4.90 -14.20 -8.57
C PHE A 119 -4.61 -15.68 -8.81
N THR A 120 -4.33 -16.02 -10.04
CA THR A 120 -3.88 -17.36 -10.43
C THR A 120 -2.55 -17.21 -11.14
N ASP A 121 -1.51 -17.85 -10.60
CA ASP A 121 -0.15 -17.80 -11.14
C ASP A 121 0.31 -16.37 -11.44
N GLY A 122 -0.01 -15.44 -10.52
CA GLY A 122 0.39 -14.06 -10.60
C GLY A 122 -0.54 -13.13 -11.39
N THR A 123 -1.60 -13.66 -12.00
CA THR A 123 -2.53 -12.87 -12.83
C THR A 123 -3.88 -12.74 -12.16
N LEU A 124 -4.41 -11.52 -12.10
CA LEU A 124 -5.76 -11.24 -11.59
C LEU A 124 -6.79 -11.87 -12.54
N VAL A 125 -7.61 -12.77 -11.99
CA VAL A 125 -8.63 -13.48 -12.76
C VAL A 125 -10.05 -13.09 -12.36
N ASP A 126 -10.23 -12.50 -11.18
CA ASP A 126 -11.56 -12.08 -10.73
C ASP A 126 -11.42 -11.02 -9.65
N LEU A 127 -12.37 -10.08 -9.64
CA LEU A 127 -12.49 -9.06 -8.60
C LEU A 127 -13.97 -8.98 -8.23
N SER A 128 -14.28 -9.23 -6.96
CA SER A 128 -15.66 -9.29 -6.49
C SER A 128 -15.87 -8.52 -5.20
N LEU A 129 -17.08 -8.04 -5.02
CA LEU A 129 -17.49 -7.38 -3.78
C LEU A 129 -17.67 -8.43 -2.68
N GLU A 130 -16.92 -8.27 -1.59
CA GLU A 130 -17.03 -9.14 -0.42
C GLU A 130 -18.00 -8.57 0.59
N TYR A 131 -17.88 -7.25 0.86
CA TYR A 131 -18.63 -6.62 1.94
C TYR A 131 -18.78 -5.13 1.65
N ARG A 132 -19.91 -4.58 2.04
CA ARG A 132 -20.21 -3.16 1.88
C ARG A 132 -21.04 -2.71 3.07
N GLN A 133 -20.62 -1.63 3.70
CA GLN A 133 -21.34 -1.06 4.84
C GLN A 133 -21.28 0.45 4.80
N GLU A 134 -22.40 1.09 4.98
CA GLU A 134 -22.48 2.54 5.13
C GLU A 134 -21.84 2.94 6.46
N VAL A 135 -21.01 3.95 6.43
CA VAL A 135 -20.29 4.45 7.60
C VAL A 135 -21.10 5.51 8.33
#